data_f42910ce3155a4c5e079b12c8c79aa61
#
_entry.id   f42910ce3155a4c5e079b12c8c79aa61
#
_cell.length_a   1.000
_cell.length_b   1.000
_cell.length_c   1.000
_cell.angle_alpha   90.00
_cell.angle_beta   90.00
_cell.angle_gamma   90.00
#
_symmetry.space_group_name_H-M   'P 1'
#
loop_
_entity.id
_entity.type
_entity.pdbx_description
1 polymer ?
#
loop_
_entity_poly.entity_id
_entity_poly.type
_entity_poly.pdbx_seq_one_letter_code
_entity_poly.pdbx_strand_id
1 'polypeptide(L)'
;GCFAAEFNTIAIDDGIAMGHDGMLYSLPSRDIIADSVEYMVNAHKADAMVCISNCDKITPGMLMAAMRLNIPTVFVSGGPMEAGEWNGQHLDLIDAMIKSADASVSDEDVAQIEDNACPGCGCCSGMFTANSMNCLNEAIGLGLPGNGTILATHANRTQLFKDAAAL
;
A
#
# COMPACT_ATOMS: atom_id res chain seq x y z
N GLY A 1 -28.20 0.42 11.27
CA GLY A 1 -26.91 0.01 11.80
C GLY A 1 -26.43 -1.25 11.12
N CYS A 2 -25.14 -1.33 10.85
CA CYS A 2 -24.51 -2.51 10.27
C CYS A 2 -23.74 -3.28 11.35
N PHE A 3 -23.57 -4.58 11.16
CA PHE A 3 -22.60 -5.35 11.91
C PHE A 3 -21.28 -5.38 11.11
N ALA A 4 -20.20 -4.86 11.72
CA ALA A 4 -18.88 -4.89 11.12
C ALA A 4 -18.09 -6.09 11.66
N ALA A 5 -17.57 -6.92 10.75
CA ALA A 5 -16.67 -8.02 11.06
C ALA A 5 -15.33 -7.77 10.37
N GLU A 6 -14.25 -7.95 11.11
CA GLU A 6 -12.88 -7.81 10.60
C GLU A 6 -12.28 -9.17 10.31
N PHE A 7 -11.55 -9.26 9.20
CA PHE A 7 -10.64 -10.36 8.92
C PHE A 7 -9.40 -9.83 8.20
N ASN A 8 -8.31 -10.57 8.27
CA ASN A 8 -7.05 -10.21 7.65
C ASN A 8 -6.67 -11.23 6.58
N THR A 9 -5.97 -10.78 5.56
CA THR A 9 -5.32 -11.62 4.55
C THR A 9 -3.81 -11.54 4.71
N ILE A 10 -3.09 -12.44 4.02
CA ILE A 10 -1.63 -12.36 3.94
C ILE A 10 -1.21 -11.10 3.22
N ALA A 11 -0.01 -10.63 3.54
CA ALA A 11 0.61 -9.49 2.86
C ALA A 11 2.10 -9.78 2.69
N ILE A 12 2.56 -9.83 1.44
CA ILE A 12 3.99 -9.88 1.12
C ILE A 12 4.41 -8.44 0.83
N ASP A 13 5.26 -7.91 1.68
CA ASP A 13 5.84 -6.59 1.48
C ASP A 13 6.99 -6.67 0.47
N ASP A 14 6.83 -6.01 -0.67
CA ASP A 14 7.84 -6.00 -1.73
C ASP A 14 9.15 -5.38 -1.25
N GLY A 15 9.10 -4.34 -0.43
CA GLY A 15 10.29 -3.69 0.10
C GLY A 15 11.13 -4.62 0.98
N ILE A 16 10.49 -5.46 1.80
CA ILE A 16 11.18 -6.46 2.63
C ILE A 16 11.69 -7.63 1.79
N ALA A 17 10.92 -8.06 0.79
CA ALA A 17 11.26 -9.21 -0.05
C ALA A 17 12.27 -8.89 -1.17
N MET A 18 12.44 -7.60 -1.49
CA MET A 18 13.34 -7.14 -2.56
C MET A 18 14.81 -7.48 -2.25
N GLY A 19 15.54 -7.86 -3.29
CA GLY A 19 16.98 -8.20 -3.18
C GLY A 19 17.29 -9.66 -2.81
N HIS A 20 16.26 -10.49 -2.57
CA HIS A 20 16.43 -11.94 -2.35
C HIS A 20 15.30 -12.76 -3.00
N ASP A 21 15.39 -14.07 -2.98
CA ASP A 21 14.46 -15.00 -3.64
C ASP A 21 13.02 -14.98 -3.05
N GLY A 22 12.83 -14.41 -1.87
CA GLY A 22 11.49 -14.14 -1.30
C GLY A 22 10.61 -13.29 -2.21
N MET A 23 11.20 -12.46 -3.09
CA MET A 23 10.45 -11.67 -4.06
C MET A 23 9.66 -12.52 -5.07
N LEU A 24 10.04 -13.78 -5.28
CA LEU A 24 9.30 -14.73 -6.13
C LEU A 24 7.89 -15.03 -5.62
N TYR A 25 7.63 -14.81 -4.33
CA TYR A 25 6.33 -15.03 -3.70
C TYR A 25 5.41 -13.80 -3.75
N SER A 26 5.95 -12.62 -4.06
CA SER A 26 5.18 -11.38 -4.06
C SER A 26 4.08 -11.40 -5.12
N LEU A 27 4.43 -11.56 -6.39
CA LEU A 27 3.46 -11.52 -7.49
C LEU A 27 2.38 -12.60 -7.39
N PRO A 28 2.68 -13.87 -7.12
CA PRO A 28 1.67 -14.93 -6.96
C PRO A 28 0.73 -14.70 -5.78
N SER A 29 1.15 -13.95 -4.76
CA SER A 29 0.31 -13.68 -3.57
C SER A 29 -1.00 -12.97 -3.90
N ARG A 30 -1.09 -12.25 -5.01
CA ARG A 30 -2.33 -11.59 -5.46
C ARG A 30 -3.48 -12.58 -5.60
N ASP A 31 -3.23 -13.74 -6.19
CA ASP A 31 -4.27 -14.77 -6.39
C ASP A 31 -4.71 -15.35 -5.06
N ILE A 32 -3.76 -15.64 -4.16
CA ILE A 32 -4.06 -16.16 -2.82
C ILE A 32 -4.86 -15.13 -2.01
N ILE A 33 -4.49 -13.85 -2.09
CA ILE A 33 -5.24 -12.77 -1.44
C ILE A 33 -6.66 -12.69 -1.99
N ALA A 34 -6.81 -12.70 -3.32
CA ALA A 34 -8.11 -12.65 -3.96
C ALA A 34 -8.99 -13.84 -3.55
N ASP A 35 -8.45 -15.05 -3.59
CA ASP A 35 -9.14 -16.25 -3.20
C ASP A 35 -9.54 -16.22 -1.73
N SER A 36 -8.63 -15.81 -0.83
CA SER A 36 -8.92 -15.75 0.61
C SER A 36 -10.03 -14.76 0.94
N VAL A 37 -10.03 -13.58 0.31
CA VAL A 37 -11.08 -12.58 0.49
C VAL A 37 -12.41 -13.09 -0.05
N GLU A 38 -12.41 -13.68 -1.25
CA GLU A 38 -13.60 -14.25 -1.86
C GLU A 38 -14.23 -15.35 -0.98
N TYR A 39 -13.39 -16.24 -0.42
CA TYR A 39 -13.85 -17.29 0.50
C TYR A 39 -14.49 -16.70 1.75
N MET A 40 -13.85 -15.76 2.41
CA MET A 40 -14.35 -15.15 3.64
C MET A 40 -15.68 -14.44 3.42
N VAL A 41 -15.75 -13.61 2.40
CA VAL A 41 -16.94 -12.81 2.09
C VAL A 41 -18.12 -13.72 1.71
N ASN A 42 -17.90 -14.70 0.84
CA ASN A 42 -18.96 -15.62 0.41
C ASN A 42 -19.42 -16.57 1.53
N ALA A 43 -18.48 -17.10 2.32
CA ALA A 43 -18.81 -18.02 3.41
C ALA A 43 -19.62 -17.33 4.53
N HIS A 44 -19.30 -16.08 4.83
CA HIS A 44 -19.99 -15.31 5.87
C HIS A 44 -21.15 -14.47 5.35
N LYS A 45 -21.40 -14.50 4.03
CA LYS A 45 -22.50 -13.77 3.38
C LYS A 45 -22.50 -12.27 3.68
N ALA A 46 -21.32 -11.66 3.61
CA ALA A 46 -21.20 -10.20 3.78
C ALA A 46 -21.90 -9.45 2.63
N ASP A 47 -22.58 -8.37 2.97
CA ASP A 47 -23.34 -7.55 2.02
C ASP A 47 -22.49 -6.44 1.37
N ALA A 48 -21.41 -6.03 2.01
CA ALA A 48 -20.49 -4.99 1.55
C ALA A 48 -19.09 -5.20 2.12
N MET A 49 -18.10 -4.54 1.56
CA MET A 49 -16.71 -4.70 1.94
C MET A 49 -15.97 -3.36 2.02
N VAL A 50 -15.21 -3.16 3.07
CA VAL A 50 -14.22 -2.09 3.18
C VAL A 50 -12.84 -2.72 3.09
N CYS A 51 -12.07 -2.37 2.06
CA CYS A 51 -10.72 -2.87 1.84
C CYS A 51 -9.69 -1.87 2.34
N ILE A 52 -8.91 -2.28 3.34
CA ILE A 52 -7.78 -1.50 3.86
C ILE A 52 -6.51 -2.17 3.35
N SER A 53 -5.86 -1.54 2.39
CA SER A 53 -4.68 -2.11 1.73
C SER A 53 -3.61 -1.04 1.52
N ASN A 54 -2.35 -1.43 1.46
CA ASN A 54 -1.27 -0.45 1.31
C ASN A 54 0.02 -0.98 0.69
N CYS A 55 0.02 -2.06 -0.08
CA CYS A 55 1.24 -2.55 -0.70
C CYS A 55 0.99 -3.06 -2.12
N ASP A 56 2.07 -3.24 -2.88
CA ASP A 56 2.12 -3.53 -4.30
C ASP A 56 1.17 -4.63 -4.79
N LYS A 57 1.08 -5.72 -4.04
CA LYS A 57 0.32 -6.90 -4.46
C LYS A 57 -0.98 -7.09 -3.67
N ILE A 58 -1.07 -6.48 -2.49
CA ILE A 58 -2.26 -6.59 -1.63
C ILE A 58 -3.43 -5.83 -2.24
N THR A 59 -3.21 -4.58 -2.63
CA THR A 59 -4.25 -3.75 -3.26
C THR A 59 -4.79 -4.39 -4.53
N PRO A 60 -3.99 -4.82 -5.52
CA PRO A 60 -4.52 -5.51 -6.68
C PRO A 60 -5.16 -6.87 -6.35
N GLY A 61 -4.65 -7.61 -5.37
CA GLY A 61 -5.28 -8.86 -4.92
C GLY A 61 -6.69 -8.64 -4.35
N MET A 62 -6.86 -7.65 -3.49
CA MET A 62 -8.17 -7.25 -2.98
C MET A 62 -9.07 -6.69 -4.08
N LEU A 63 -8.52 -5.97 -5.04
CA LEU A 63 -9.27 -5.46 -6.18
C LEU A 63 -9.79 -6.60 -7.09
N MET A 64 -8.98 -7.64 -7.30
CA MET A 64 -9.42 -8.86 -7.99
C MET A 64 -10.60 -9.52 -7.26
N ALA A 65 -10.53 -9.62 -5.93
CA ALA A 65 -11.63 -10.15 -5.12
C ALA A 65 -12.89 -9.29 -5.25
N ALA A 66 -12.76 -7.98 -5.15
CA ALA A 66 -13.89 -7.04 -5.30
C ALA A 66 -14.60 -7.22 -6.65
N MET A 67 -13.83 -7.39 -7.74
CA MET A 67 -14.39 -7.64 -9.06
C MET A 67 -15.10 -9.00 -9.18
N ARG A 68 -14.58 -10.04 -8.52
CA ARG A 68 -15.22 -11.37 -8.51
C ARG A 68 -16.50 -11.36 -7.68
N LEU A 69 -16.50 -10.71 -6.54
CA LEU A 69 -17.61 -10.65 -5.60
C LEU A 69 -18.77 -9.78 -6.09
N ASN A 70 -18.45 -8.68 -6.78
CA ASN A 70 -19.43 -7.72 -7.30
C ASN A 70 -20.45 -7.25 -6.24
N ILE A 71 -19.98 -6.94 -5.06
CA ILE A 71 -20.75 -6.33 -3.96
C ILE A 71 -20.27 -4.88 -3.74
N PRO A 72 -21.07 -4.03 -3.07
CA PRO A 72 -20.61 -2.69 -2.68
C PRO A 72 -19.26 -2.76 -1.97
N THR A 73 -18.27 -2.04 -2.51
CA THR A 73 -16.90 -2.09 -2.00
C THR A 73 -16.30 -0.70 -2.02
N VAL A 74 -15.61 -0.34 -0.94
CA VAL A 74 -14.80 0.87 -0.87
C VAL A 74 -13.38 0.52 -0.44
N PHE A 75 -12.41 1.16 -1.10
CA PHE A 75 -10.99 1.07 -0.75
C PHE A 75 -10.56 2.30 0.04
N VAL A 76 -9.85 2.08 1.12
CA VAL A 76 -9.15 3.13 1.85
C VAL A 76 -7.73 2.67 2.17
N SER A 77 -6.76 3.36 1.61
CA SER A 77 -5.35 3.04 1.76
C SER A 77 -4.81 3.52 3.10
N GLY A 78 -3.77 2.86 3.61
CA GLY A 78 -2.98 3.37 4.72
C GLY A 78 -2.26 4.69 4.42
N GLY A 79 -2.07 5.01 3.15
CA GLY A 79 -1.47 6.25 2.68
C GLY A 79 0.00 6.12 2.30
N PRO A 80 0.51 7.06 1.47
CA PRO A 80 1.91 7.14 1.12
C PRO A 80 2.78 7.58 2.31
N MET A 81 4.06 7.23 2.24
CA MET A 81 5.09 7.66 3.17
C MET A 81 5.56 9.07 2.82
N GLU A 82 6.04 9.81 3.80
CA GLU A 82 6.76 11.07 3.59
C GLU A 82 8.07 10.82 2.83
N ALA A 83 8.51 11.80 2.07
CA ALA A 83 9.83 11.76 1.45
C ALA A 83 10.92 11.78 2.53
N GLY A 84 12.01 11.07 2.28
CA GLY A 84 13.21 11.19 3.09
C GLY A 84 13.93 12.51 2.86
N GLU A 85 14.91 12.80 3.70
CA GLU A 85 15.76 13.99 3.57
C GLU A 85 17.20 13.66 3.93
N TRP A 86 18.14 14.09 3.09
CA TRP A 86 19.57 14.00 3.36
C TRP A 86 20.28 15.22 2.77
N ASN A 87 21.09 15.90 3.57
CA ASN A 87 21.81 17.11 3.20
C ASN A 87 20.92 18.20 2.55
N GLY A 88 19.66 18.35 3.05
CA GLY A 88 18.70 19.33 2.54
C GLY A 88 18.07 18.96 1.20
N GLN A 89 18.24 17.73 0.73
CA GLN A 89 17.61 17.20 -0.48
C GLN A 89 16.58 16.14 -0.11
N HIS A 90 15.42 16.17 -0.76
CA HIS A 90 14.45 15.10 -0.64
C HIS A 90 14.96 13.82 -1.31
N LEU A 91 14.70 12.71 -0.68
CA LEU A 91 15.09 11.38 -1.13
C LEU A 91 13.88 10.46 -1.19
N ASP A 92 13.97 9.48 -2.07
CA ASP A 92 13.11 8.31 -2.07
C ASP A 92 13.94 7.01 -2.14
N LEU A 93 13.26 5.86 -2.20
CA LEU A 93 13.90 4.55 -2.32
C LEU A 93 14.80 4.45 -3.56
N ILE A 94 14.40 5.06 -4.68
CA ILE A 94 15.17 4.99 -5.93
C ILE A 94 16.46 5.80 -5.82
N ASP A 95 16.43 6.94 -5.15
CA ASP A 95 17.64 7.72 -4.88
C ASP A 95 18.65 6.90 -4.07
N ALA A 96 18.20 6.17 -3.05
CA ALA A 96 19.05 5.28 -2.28
C ALA A 96 19.66 4.16 -3.15
N MET A 97 18.86 3.52 -4.00
CA MET A 97 19.33 2.48 -4.91
C MET A 97 20.33 3.01 -5.94
N ILE A 98 20.12 4.19 -6.50
CA ILE A 98 21.05 4.81 -7.45
C ILE A 98 22.37 5.15 -6.75
N LYS A 99 22.31 5.72 -5.55
CA LYS A 99 23.50 6.09 -4.80
C LYS A 99 24.31 4.89 -4.33
N SER A 100 23.64 3.80 -3.94
CA SER A 100 24.33 2.56 -3.56
C SER A 100 25.07 1.89 -4.74
N ALA A 101 24.65 2.14 -5.97
CA ALA A 101 25.30 1.63 -7.18
C ALA A 101 26.39 2.59 -7.72
N ASP A 102 26.53 3.78 -7.18
CA ASP A 102 27.49 4.80 -7.62
C ASP A 102 28.82 4.65 -6.86
N ALA A 103 29.85 4.12 -7.53
CA ALA A 103 31.18 3.93 -6.96
C ALA A 103 31.88 5.24 -6.49
N SER A 104 31.34 6.42 -6.81
CA SER A 104 31.87 7.69 -6.34
C SER A 104 31.30 8.14 -4.98
N VAL A 105 30.27 7.47 -4.49
CA VAL A 105 29.64 7.73 -3.19
C VAL A 105 30.31 6.84 -2.13
N SER A 106 30.64 7.42 -0.97
CA SER A 106 31.26 6.67 0.12
C SER A 106 30.24 5.70 0.78
N ASP A 107 30.73 4.59 1.34
CA ASP A 107 29.88 3.65 2.09
C ASP A 107 29.18 4.34 3.27
N GLU A 108 29.82 5.34 3.88
CA GLU A 108 29.25 6.13 4.98
C GLU A 108 28.06 7.00 4.51
N ASP A 109 28.19 7.61 3.34
CA ASP A 109 27.09 8.40 2.73
C ASP A 109 25.95 7.48 2.28
N VAL A 110 26.26 6.32 1.69
CA VAL A 110 25.25 5.33 1.32
C VAL A 110 24.45 4.88 2.54
N ALA A 111 25.11 4.55 3.64
CA ALA A 111 24.44 4.16 4.88
C ALA A 111 23.51 5.26 5.41
N GLN A 112 23.96 6.52 5.38
CA GLN A 112 23.12 7.64 5.79
C GLN A 112 21.91 7.84 4.87
N ILE A 113 22.08 7.66 3.57
CA ILE A 113 20.99 7.77 2.59
C ILE A 113 19.97 6.66 2.82
N GLU A 114 20.41 5.41 3.02
CA GLU A 114 19.55 4.27 3.32
C GLU A 114 18.72 4.49 4.59
N ASP A 115 19.34 5.00 5.65
CA ASP A 115 18.67 5.29 6.92
C ASP A 115 17.60 6.38 6.80
N ASN A 116 17.72 7.27 5.82
CA ASN A 116 16.85 8.44 5.68
C ASN A 116 15.86 8.36 4.50
N ALA A 117 16.05 7.47 3.54
CA ALA A 117 15.22 7.41 2.33
C ALA A 117 13.77 6.98 2.61
N CYS A 118 13.53 6.21 3.69
CA CYS A 118 12.21 5.74 4.11
C CYS A 118 11.94 6.09 5.58
N PRO A 119 11.66 7.37 5.89
CA PRO A 119 11.74 7.89 7.26
C PRO A 119 10.56 7.53 8.17
N GLY A 120 9.49 6.95 7.63
CA GLY A 120 8.27 6.78 8.40
C GLY A 120 7.39 5.62 7.95
N CYS A 121 6.11 5.68 8.33
CA CYS A 121 5.12 4.71 7.89
C CYS A 121 4.41 5.18 6.61
N GLY A 122 3.99 4.20 5.81
CA GLY A 122 3.31 4.44 4.53
C GLY A 122 3.67 3.38 3.52
N CYS A 123 3.05 3.39 2.35
CA CYS A 123 3.33 2.38 1.33
C CYS A 123 4.72 2.52 0.70
N CYS A 124 5.14 3.72 0.39
CA CYS A 124 6.45 4.07 -0.15
C CYS A 124 6.67 5.57 -0.02
N SER A 125 7.92 6.01 0.04
CA SER A 125 8.29 7.44 0.04
C SER A 125 8.19 8.10 -1.35
N GLY A 126 7.71 7.40 -2.35
CA GLY A 126 7.49 7.86 -3.71
C GLY A 126 6.22 7.27 -4.34
N MET A 127 5.92 7.69 -5.57
CA MET A 127 4.78 7.16 -6.32
C MET A 127 5.18 5.92 -7.12
N PHE A 128 5.44 4.82 -6.41
CA PHE A 128 5.67 3.52 -7.01
C PHE A 128 4.36 2.75 -7.16
N THR A 129 4.42 1.43 -7.40
CA THR A 129 3.22 0.62 -7.69
C THR A 129 2.17 0.71 -6.59
N ALA A 130 2.56 0.63 -5.33
CA ALA A 130 1.61 0.67 -4.21
C ALA A 130 0.79 1.96 -4.21
N ASN A 131 1.43 3.12 -4.31
CA ASN A 131 0.70 4.38 -4.34
C ASN A 131 0.00 4.66 -5.67
N SER A 132 0.52 4.16 -6.78
CA SER A 132 -0.18 4.18 -8.07
C SER A 132 -1.50 3.43 -7.99
N MET A 133 -1.55 2.28 -7.31
CA MET A 133 -2.79 1.53 -7.07
C MET A 133 -3.76 2.29 -6.14
N ASN A 134 -3.25 3.04 -5.16
CA ASN A 134 -4.08 3.90 -4.31
C ASN A 134 -4.76 5.01 -5.12
N CYS A 135 -4.02 5.65 -6.04
CA CYS A 135 -4.55 6.64 -6.96
C CYS A 135 -5.51 6.02 -7.99
N LEU A 136 -5.21 4.81 -8.47
CA LEU A 136 -6.10 4.09 -9.36
C LEU A 136 -7.47 3.85 -8.73
N ASN A 137 -7.52 3.46 -7.46
CA ASN A 137 -8.78 3.26 -6.74
C ASN A 137 -9.63 4.54 -6.68
N GLU A 138 -9.01 5.71 -6.57
CA GLU A 138 -9.72 6.99 -6.72
C GLU A 138 -10.25 7.17 -8.16
N ALA A 139 -9.40 6.96 -9.14
CA ALA A 139 -9.72 7.19 -10.56
C ALA A 139 -10.88 6.31 -11.05
N ILE A 140 -10.99 5.08 -10.56
CA ILE A 140 -12.08 4.15 -10.92
C ILE A 140 -13.31 4.27 -10.00
N GLY A 141 -13.28 5.17 -9.02
CA GLY A 141 -14.41 5.44 -8.13
C GLY A 141 -14.59 4.44 -6.98
N LEU A 142 -13.57 3.64 -6.67
CA LEU A 142 -13.57 2.71 -5.54
C LEU A 142 -12.93 3.29 -4.27
N GLY A 143 -12.27 4.43 -4.34
CA GLY A 143 -11.67 5.15 -3.23
C GLY A 143 -12.14 6.60 -3.18
N LEU A 144 -12.13 7.18 -1.98
CA LEU A 144 -12.44 8.60 -1.79
C LEU A 144 -11.28 9.49 -2.27
N PRO A 145 -11.56 10.74 -2.69
CA PRO A 145 -10.51 11.71 -2.98
C PRO A 145 -9.53 11.87 -1.81
N GLY A 146 -8.24 11.84 -2.12
CA GLY A 146 -7.18 11.88 -1.12
C GLY A 146 -6.64 10.51 -0.73
N ASN A 147 -7.21 9.41 -1.26
CA ASN A 147 -6.76 8.06 -0.95
C ASN A 147 -5.27 7.84 -1.27
N GLY A 148 -4.79 8.32 -2.41
CA GLY A 148 -3.39 8.21 -2.83
C GLY A 148 -2.52 9.42 -2.48
N THR A 149 -3.05 10.50 -1.93
CA THR A 149 -2.31 11.76 -1.75
C THR A 149 -2.21 12.25 -0.31
N ILE A 150 -3.12 11.84 0.58
CA ILE A 150 -2.99 12.14 2.01
C ILE A 150 -1.95 11.20 2.62
N LEU A 151 -0.89 11.75 3.21
CA LEU A 151 0.17 10.96 3.85
C LEU A 151 -0.37 10.06 4.96
N ALA A 152 0.28 8.93 5.19
CA ALA A 152 -0.08 7.99 6.26
C ALA A 152 -0.02 8.65 7.65
N THR A 153 0.91 9.57 7.86
CA THR A 153 1.14 10.31 9.10
C THR A 153 0.23 11.53 9.28
N HIS A 154 -0.48 11.95 8.22
CA HIS A 154 -1.30 13.16 8.28
C HIS A 154 -2.61 12.94 9.04
N ALA A 155 -3.02 13.91 9.86
CA ALA A 155 -4.24 13.84 10.67
C ALA A 155 -5.51 13.54 9.86
N ASN A 156 -5.60 14.06 8.63
CA ASN A 156 -6.74 13.82 7.74
C ASN A 156 -6.86 12.36 7.27
N ARG A 157 -5.81 11.55 7.40
CA ARG A 157 -5.87 10.11 7.06
C ARG A 157 -6.91 9.38 7.94
N THR A 158 -6.93 9.67 9.23
CA THR A 158 -7.94 9.12 10.14
C THR A 158 -9.37 9.53 9.75
N GLN A 159 -9.56 10.76 9.29
CA GLN A 159 -10.87 11.21 8.82
C GLN A 159 -11.29 10.47 7.55
N LEU A 160 -10.36 10.25 6.62
CA LEU A 160 -10.64 9.50 5.39
C LEU A 160 -11.11 8.06 5.68
N PHE A 161 -10.53 7.38 6.67
CA PHE A 161 -11.02 6.06 7.12
C PHE A 161 -12.47 6.12 7.61
N LYS A 162 -12.82 7.13 8.39
CA LYS A 162 -14.18 7.31 8.91
C LYS A 162 -15.16 7.61 7.79
N ASP A 163 -14.77 8.44 6.84
CA ASP A 163 -15.61 8.82 5.71
C ASP A 163 -15.84 7.61 4.78
N ALA A 164 -14.80 6.81 4.52
CA ALA A 164 -14.92 5.58 3.74
C ALA A 164 -15.83 4.54 4.41
N ALA A 165 -15.79 4.46 5.75
CA ALA A 165 -16.64 3.55 6.50
C ALA A 165 -18.11 4.02 6.61
N ALA A 166 -18.38 5.28 6.29
CA ALA A 166 -19.74 5.87 6.33
C ALA A 166 -20.52 5.72 5.01
N LEU A 167 -19.83 5.32 3.92
CA LEU A 167 -20.46 5.05 2.63
C LEU A 167 -21.23 3.75 2.66
#